data_808d47dbacaa9f8e77f210d4bc43b218
#
_entry.id   808d47dbacaa9f8e77f210d4bc43b218
#
_cell.length_a   1.000
_cell.length_b   1.000
_cell.length_c   1.000
_cell.angle_alpha   90.00
_cell.angle_beta   90.00
_cell.angle_gamma   90.00
#
_symmetry.space_group_name_H-M   'P 1'
#
loop_
_entity.id
_entity.type
_entity.pdbx_description
1 polymer ?
#
loop_
_entity_poly.entity_id
_entity_poly.type
_entity_poly.pdbx_seq_one_letter_code
_entity_poly.pdbx_strand_id
1 'polypeptide(L)'
;MKVCYSRILCQERIREVRAMTIREEIEQLKKEKNAVILAHYYVRPEVQEIADYVGDSFYLSKVAVGLKEKTIVFCGVSFMGESAKILNPEKTVLMPDMAADCPMAHMASAETIEKIRSEYDDLAVVCYINSTAELKRHSDVCVTSSNAVKIVKALPNKNIFFIPDRNLAHYIAGLVPEKNFIYNEGFCIVHEYMEVEEIQAAKAAHPKAEVLSHPECPAKVLELSDFVGSTSEIIEQAGKSDAKEFIICTESGVLYELQKRNPEKKFYFTETTPICRNMKKVTLEKVLHVLKTGENEVFVDDKLREESKKPLERMLELAK
;
A
#
# COMPACT_ATOMS: atom_id res chain seq x y z
N MET A 1 4.83 73.47 41.37
CA MET A 1 4.22 72.83 40.14
C MET A 1 4.99 71.62 39.77
N LYS A 2 4.48 70.42 40.13
CA LYS A 2 5.10 69.10 39.65
C LYS A 2 4.14 68.52 38.63
N VAL A 3 4.63 68.50 37.39
CA VAL A 3 3.93 67.87 36.28
C VAL A 3 4.08 66.38 36.41
N CYS A 4 2.96 65.67 36.63
CA CYS A 4 2.92 64.23 36.73
C CYS A 4 2.81 63.65 35.31
N TYR A 5 3.90 63.09 34.74
CA TYR A 5 3.82 62.32 33.52
C TYR A 5 3.34 60.89 33.83
N SER A 6 2.07 60.66 33.58
CA SER A 6 1.53 59.29 33.57
C SER A 6 2.00 58.61 32.30
N ARG A 7 2.92 57.68 32.46
CA ARG A 7 3.26 56.70 31.42
C ARG A 7 2.09 55.73 31.24
N ILE A 8 1.30 55.99 30.22
CA ILE A 8 0.41 54.96 29.68
C ILE A 8 1.31 53.93 28.99
N LEU A 9 1.63 52.88 29.72
CA LEU A 9 2.22 51.68 29.13
C LEU A 9 1.12 51.02 28.31
N CYS A 10 1.10 51.33 27.03
CA CYS A 10 0.41 50.56 26.03
C CYS A 10 1.16 49.20 25.95
N GLN A 11 0.73 48.22 26.72
CA GLN A 11 1.11 46.85 26.55
C GLN A 11 0.39 46.34 25.30
N GLU A 12 0.95 46.65 24.13
CA GLU A 12 0.73 45.85 22.94
C GLU A 12 1.23 44.43 23.26
N ARG A 13 0.31 43.54 23.59
CA ARG A 13 0.52 42.09 23.52
C ARG A 13 0.84 41.82 22.07
N ILE A 14 2.12 41.80 21.71
CA ILE A 14 2.61 41.10 20.56
C ILE A 14 2.28 39.63 20.86
N ARG A 15 1.13 39.16 20.36
CA ARG A 15 0.92 37.75 20.17
C ARG A 15 2.02 37.35 19.19
N GLU A 16 3.07 36.75 19.70
CA GLU A 16 3.94 35.95 18.84
C GLU A 16 3.02 34.98 18.10
N VAL A 17 2.74 35.26 16.86
CA VAL A 17 2.05 34.32 15.97
C VAL A 17 3.06 33.19 15.76
N ARG A 18 2.99 32.17 16.62
CA ARG A 18 3.78 30.95 16.44
C ARG A 18 3.52 30.47 15.03
N ALA A 19 4.56 30.34 14.22
CA ALA A 19 4.45 29.75 12.91
C ALA A 19 3.87 28.34 13.04
N MET A 20 2.83 28.06 12.25
CA MET A 20 2.21 26.75 12.22
C MET A 20 3.24 25.70 11.80
N THR A 21 3.20 24.56 12.44
CA THR A 21 3.97 23.39 11.97
C THR A 21 3.34 22.85 10.68
N ILE A 22 4.14 22.12 9.89
CA ILE A 22 3.65 21.46 8.68
C ILE A 22 2.39 20.60 8.97
N ARG A 23 2.38 19.92 10.12
CA ARG A 23 1.25 19.07 10.54
C ARG A 23 -0.02 19.89 10.80
N GLU A 24 0.10 20.98 11.56
CA GLU A 24 -1.01 21.88 11.86
C GLU A 24 -1.58 22.48 10.56
N GLU A 25 -0.72 22.83 9.61
CA GLU A 25 -1.13 23.37 8.31
C GLU A 25 -1.83 22.32 7.44
N ILE A 26 -1.34 21.06 7.43
CA ILE A 26 -2.02 19.93 6.76
C ILE A 26 -3.42 19.73 7.36
N GLU A 27 -3.55 19.69 8.69
CA GLU A 27 -4.84 19.49 9.35
C GLU A 27 -5.83 20.63 9.08
N GLN A 28 -5.36 21.85 8.96
CA GLN A 28 -6.19 22.98 8.54
C GLN A 28 -6.68 22.84 7.11
N LEU A 29 -5.76 22.55 6.16
CA LEU A 29 -6.08 22.41 4.74
C LEU A 29 -7.00 21.22 4.46
N LYS A 30 -6.88 20.12 5.18
CA LYS A 30 -7.81 18.98 5.10
C LYS A 30 -9.26 19.44 5.33
N LYS A 31 -9.49 20.24 6.36
CA LYS A 31 -10.82 20.77 6.69
C LYS A 31 -11.31 21.75 5.63
N GLU A 32 -10.46 22.69 5.22
CA GLU A 32 -10.81 23.73 4.23
C GLU A 32 -11.16 23.14 2.88
N LYS A 33 -10.45 22.08 2.46
CA LYS A 33 -10.62 21.44 1.15
C LYS A 33 -11.53 20.21 1.17
N ASN A 34 -12.14 19.90 2.31
CA ASN A 34 -12.90 18.67 2.50
C ASN A 34 -12.10 17.46 1.98
N ALA A 35 -10.86 17.33 2.47
CA ALA A 35 -9.89 16.34 2.05
C ALA A 35 -9.63 15.30 3.14
N VAL A 36 -9.31 14.08 2.69
CA VAL A 36 -8.91 12.94 3.52
C VAL A 36 -7.57 12.41 3.03
N ILE A 37 -6.72 11.96 3.95
CA ILE A 37 -5.42 11.37 3.64
C ILE A 37 -5.48 9.87 3.85
N LEU A 38 -5.23 9.12 2.78
CA LEU A 38 -5.05 7.67 2.78
C LEU A 38 -3.57 7.35 2.67
N ALA A 39 -3.01 6.54 3.56
CA ALA A 39 -1.60 6.19 3.55
C ALA A 39 -1.37 4.69 3.59
N HIS A 40 -0.49 4.20 2.72
CA HIS A 40 -0.05 2.81 2.78
C HIS A 40 0.93 2.61 3.93
N TYR A 41 0.94 1.42 4.56
CA TYR A 41 1.88 1.05 5.64
C TYR A 41 3.37 1.25 5.29
N TYR A 42 3.73 1.27 4.00
CA TYR A 42 5.11 1.38 3.55
C TYR A 42 5.61 2.82 3.36
N VAL A 43 4.76 3.84 3.51
CA VAL A 43 5.24 5.23 3.49
C VAL A 43 5.97 5.56 4.78
N ARG A 44 6.59 6.74 4.83
CA ARG A 44 7.35 7.22 6.00
C ARG A 44 6.45 7.29 7.24
N PRO A 45 7.00 7.02 8.46
CA PRO A 45 6.25 7.09 9.71
C PRO A 45 5.50 8.42 9.90
N GLU A 46 6.16 9.53 9.61
CA GLU A 46 5.59 10.88 9.76
C GLU A 46 4.39 11.12 8.82
N VAL A 47 4.30 10.43 7.69
CA VAL A 47 3.15 10.46 6.78
C VAL A 47 2.03 9.55 7.27
N GLN A 48 2.37 8.38 7.81
CA GLN A 48 1.38 7.50 8.44
C GLN A 48 0.71 8.20 9.63
N GLU A 49 1.45 8.98 10.39
CA GLU A 49 0.96 9.67 11.60
C GLU A 49 -0.11 10.74 11.30
N ILE A 50 -0.02 11.42 10.14
CA ILE A 50 -0.98 12.46 9.74
C ILE A 50 -2.14 11.92 8.89
N ALA A 51 -2.12 10.64 8.54
CA ALA A 51 -3.14 10.03 7.71
C ALA A 51 -4.42 9.74 8.51
N ASP A 52 -5.57 9.91 7.87
CA ASP A 52 -6.87 9.54 8.43
C ASP A 52 -7.08 8.02 8.43
N TYR A 53 -6.54 7.37 7.40
CA TYR A 53 -6.57 5.91 7.27
C TYR A 53 -5.21 5.39 6.83
N VAL A 54 -4.71 4.41 7.56
CA VAL A 54 -3.47 3.70 7.24
C VAL A 54 -3.80 2.22 6.99
N GLY A 55 -3.34 1.67 5.89
CA GLY A 55 -3.68 0.30 5.53
C GLY A 55 -2.86 -0.28 4.38
N ASP A 56 -3.20 -1.52 4.03
CA ASP A 56 -2.77 -2.13 2.77
C ASP A 56 -3.64 -1.70 1.58
N SER A 57 -3.29 -2.14 0.38
CA SER A 57 -3.98 -1.75 -0.85
C SER A 57 -5.47 -2.12 -0.85
N PHE A 58 -5.85 -3.26 -0.26
CA PHE A 58 -7.25 -3.69 -0.22
C PHE A 58 -8.07 -2.84 0.75
N TYR A 59 -7.57 -2.66 1.97
CA TYR A 59 -8.23 -1.83 2.97
C TYR A 59 -8.45 -0.41 2.45
N LEU A 60 -7.41 0.21 1.87
CA LEU A 60 -7.50 1.57 1.35
C LEU A 60 -8.46 1.68 0.15
N SER A 61 -8.52 0.66 -0.72
CA SER A 61 -9.51 0.62 -1.81
C SER A 61 -10.94 0.56 -1.29
N LYS A 62 -11.19 -0.25 -0.26
CA LYS A 62 -12.51 -0.32 0.40
C LYS A 62 -12.89 1.00 1.05
N VAL A 63 -11.97 1.61 1.79
CA VAL A 63 -12.19 2.89 2.45
C VAL A 63 -12.52 3.95 1.41
N ALA A 64 -11.73 4.06 0.34
CA ALA A 64 -11.90 5.07 -0.69
C ALA A 64 -13.33 5.13 -1.27
N VAL A 65 -13.97 3.98 -1.48
CA VAL A 65 -15.35 3.91 -2.01
C VAL A 65 -16.39 4.47 -1.03
N GLY A 66 -16.15 4.35 0.28
CA GLY A 66 -17.09 4.78 1.33
C GLY A 66 -16.93 6.25 1.77
N LEU A 67 -15.94 6.96 1.30
CA LEU A 67 -15.61 8.34 1.73
C LEU A 67 -16.67 9.35 1.26
N LYS A 68 -16.94 10.33 2.11
CA LYS A 68 -17.79 11.49 1.80
C LYS A 68 -16.99 12.70 1.34
N GLU A 69 -15.72 12.74 1.63
CA GLU A 69 -14.79 13.80 1.27
C GLU A 69 -14.66 13.89 -0.26
N LYS A 70 -14.51 15.13 -0.74
CA LYS A 70 -14.38 15.40 -2.18
C LYS A 70 -12.97 15.18 -2.70
N THR A 71 -11.98 15.32 -1.82
CA THR A 71 -10.57 15.22 -2.17
C THR A 71 -9.93 14.09 -1.38
N ILE A 72 -9.24 13.20 -2.08
CA ILE A 72 -8.41 12.13 -1.52
C ILE A 72 -6.96 12.49 -1.78
N VAL A 73 -6.14 12.63 -0.75
CA VAL A 73 -4.69 12.64 -0.89
C VAL A 73 -4.20 11.21 -0.66
N PHE A 74 -3.74 10.56 -1.73
CA PHE A 74 -3.31 9.18 -1.67
C PHE A 74 -1.79 9.08 -1.49
N CYS A 75 -1.34 8.78 -0.28
CA CYS A 75 0.05 8.57 0.09
C CYS A 75 0.47 7.12 -0.20
N GLY A 76 0.95 6.89 -1.40
CA GLY A 76 1.33 5.57 -1.92
C GLY A 76 2.02 5.70 -3.27
N VAL A 77 1.96 4.65 -4.09
CA VAL A 77 2.49 4.62 -5.46
C VAL A 77 1.38 4.74 -6.50
N SER A 78 1.76 5.05 -7.75
CA SER A 78 0.89 5.45 -8.86
C SER A 78 -0.36 4.59 -9.05
N PHE A 79 -0.23 3.26 -9.14
CA PHE A 79 -1.37 2.36 -9.36
C PHE A 79 -2.44 2.43 -8.26
N MET A 80 -2.08 2.86 -7.04
CA MET A 80 -3.01 3.03 -5.93
C MET A 80 -3.86 4.28 -6.12
N GLY A 81 -3.23 5.39 -6.55
CA GLY A 81 -3.93 6.61 -6.94
C GLY A 81 -4.85 6.39 -8.14
N GLU A 82 -4.38 5.66 -9.16
CA GLU A 82 -5.21 5.24 -10.30
C GLU A 82 -6.43 4.44 -9.85
N SER A 83 -6.22 3.41 -9.00
CA SER A 83 -7.31 2.57 -8.50
C SER A 83 -8.33 3.40 -7.69
N ALA A 84 -7.87 4.34 -6.88
CA ALA A 84 -8.73 5.26 -6.14
C ALA A 84 -9.55 6.16 -7.09
N LYS A 85 -8.92 6.70 -8.15
CA LYS A 85 -9.61 7.53 -9.16
C LYS A 85 -10.61 6.72 -9.99
N ILE A 86 -10.25 5.49 -10.38
CA ILE A 86 -11.14 4.59 -11.13
C ILE A 86 -12.41 4.26 -10.33
N LEU A 87 -12.26 4.00 -9.04
CA LEU A 87 -13.38 3.66 -8.15
C LEU A 87 -14.19 4.89 -7.71
N ASN A 88 -13.63 6.10 -7.81
CA ASN A 88 -14.25 7.36 -7.38
C ASN A 88 -14.05 8.46 -8.43
N PRO A 89 -14.64 8.33 -9.61
CA PRO A 89 -14.40 9.24 -10.73
C PRO A 89 -14.79 10.70 -10.44
N GLU A 90 -15.76 10.90 -9.54
CA GLU A 90 -16.27 12.22 -9.13
C GLU A 90 -15.35 12.93 -8.14
N LYS A 91 -14.38 12.24 -7.53
CA LYS A 91 -13.47 12.82 -6.53
C LYS A 91 -12.17 13.31 -7.16
N THR A 92 -11.61 14.34 -6.57
CA THR A 92 -10.23 14.74 -6.82
C THR A 92 -9.30 13.78 -6.06
N VAL A 93 -8.42 13.09 -6.78
CA VAL A 93 -7.40 12.22 -6.17
C VAL A 93 -6.04 12.84 -6.43
N LEU A 94 -5.35 13.25 -5.37
CA LEU A 94 -4.03 13.88 -5.43
C LEU A 94 -2.96 12.89 -4.95
N MET A 95 -1.85 12.83 -5.67
CA MET A 95 -0.69 12.06 -5.22
C MET A 95 0.45 13.01 -4.83
N PRO A 96 1.03 12.87 -3.62
CA PRO A 96 2.11 13.75 -3.18
C PRO A 96 3.33 13.74 -4.10
N ASP A 97 3.58 12.59 -4.77
CA ASP A 97 4.67 12.45 -5.73
C ASP A 97 4.24 11.56 -6.91
N MET A 98 4.14 12.13 -8.11
CA MET A 98 3.80 11.37 -9.33
C MET A 98 4.91 10.43 -9.79
N ALA A 99 6.16 10.64 -9.35
CA ALA A 99 7.27 9.73 -9.63
C ALA A 99 7.33 8.54 -8.63
N ALA A 100 6.41 8.47 -7.67
CA ALA A 100 6.26 7.32 -6.79
C ALA A 100 5.55 6.19 -7.55
N ASP A 101 6.29 5.43 -8.34
CA ASP A 101 5.76 4.36 -9.18
C ASP A 101 6.25 2.99 -8.72
N CYS A 102 5.50 1.93 -9.04
CA CYS A 102 5.85 0.56 -8.73
C CYS A 102 6.43 -0.13 -9.97
N PRO A 103 7.73 -0.50 -10.01
CA PRO A 103 8.29 -1.18 -11.17
C PRO A 103 7.55 -2.47 -11.54
N MET A 104 7.07 -3.23 -10.54
CA MET A 104 6.31 -4.46 -10.77
C MET A 104 5.02 -4.20 -11.57
N ALA A 105 4.40 -3.02 -11.43
CA ALA A 105 3.18 -2.69 -12.16
C ALA A 105 3.34 -2.68 -13.69
N HIS A 106 4.58 -2.66 -14.18
CA HIS A 106 4.95 -2.65 -15.60
C HIS A 106 5.59 -3.98 -16.06
N MET A 107 5.58 -5.03 -15.20
CA MET A 107 6.21 -6.32 -15.53
C MET A 107 5.25 -7.33 -16.17
N ALA A 108 4.13 -6.88 -16.70
CA ALA A 108 3.22 -7.66 -17.57
C ALA A 108 2.81 -6.79 -18.76
N SER A 109 2.27 -7.41 -19.82
CA SER A 109 1.80 -6.68 -20.98
C SER A 109 0.44 -7.19 -21.49
N ALA A 110 -0.32 -6.31 -22.15
CA ALA A 110 -1.59 -6.68 -22.79
C ALA A 110 -1.40 -7.77 -23.85
N GLU A 111 -0.31 -7.70 -24.62
CA GLU A 111 0.01 -8.69 -25.68
C GLU A 111 0.23 -10.08 -25.08
N THR A 112 0.91 -10.17 -23.91
CA THR A 112 1.08 -11.42 -23.19
C THR A 112 -0.25 -11.96 -22.70
N ILE A 113 -1.13 -11.10 -22.18
CA ILE A 113 -2.48 -11.50 -21.72
C ILE A 113 -3.27 -12.07 -22.91
N GLU A 114 -3.31 -11.37 -24.04
CA GLU A 114 -4.03 -11.81 -25.23
C GLU A 114 -3.49 -13.13 -25.79
N LYS A 115 -2.17 -13.27 -25.83
CA LYS A 115 -1.52 -14.53 -26.23
C LYS A 115 -1.99 -15.70 -25.35
N ILE A 116 -1.89 -15.57 -24.03
CA ILE A 116 -2.31 -16.62 -23.09
C ILE A 116 -3.81 -16.91 -23.21
N ARG A 117 -4.65 -15.89 -23.41
CA ARG A 117 -6.07 -16.09 -23.66
C ARG A 117 -6.36 -16.91 -24.93
N SER A 118 -5.50 -16.80 -25.96
CA SER A 118 -5.65 -17.59 -27.17
C SER A 118 -5.26 -19.07 -27.01
N GLU A 119 -4.49 -19.40 -25.98
CA GLU A 119 -3.99 -20.75 -25.71
C GLU A 119 -4.90 -21.57 -24.78
N TYR A 120 -5.80 -20.91 -24.04
CA TYR A 120 -6.68 -21.56 -23.02
C TYR A 120 -8.13 -21.10 -23.15
N ASP A 121 -9.04 -22.00 -23.42
CA ASP A 121 -10.50 -21.70 -23.54
C ASP A 121 -11.14 -21.33 -22.20
N ASP A 122 -10.71 -21.96 -21.09
CA ASP A 122 -11.21 -21.71 -19.73
C ASP A 122 -10.14 -21.00 -18.90
N LEU A 123 -9.91 -19.70 -19.16
CA LEU A 123 -8.92 -18.88 -18.51
C LEU A 123 -9.57 -17.75 -17.73
N ALA A 124 -9.10 -17.52 -16.50
CA ALA A 124 -9.27 -16.25 -15.80
C ALA A 124 -7.91 -15.55 -15.66
N VAL A 125 -7.82 -14.29 -16.06
CA VAL A 125 -6.69 -13.41 -15.82
C VAL A 125 -6.89 -12.72 -14.47
N VAL A 126 -6.09 -13.13 -13.49
CA VAL A 126 -6.11 -12.61 -12.12
C VAL A 126 -5.01 -11.58 -11.98
N CYS A 127 -5.40 -10.33 -11.81
CA CYS A 127 -4.49 -9.19 -11.75
C CYS A 127 -4.23 -8.77 -10.31
N TYR A 128 -3.01 -8.97 -9.83
CA TYR A 128 -2.61 -8.31 -8.59
C TYR A 128 -2.72 -6.79 -8.75
N ILE A 129 -3.35 -6.13 -7.77
CA ILE A 129 -3.67 -4.69 -7.84
C ILE A 129 -2.46 -3.80 -8.13
N ASN A 130 -1.25 -4.30 -7.85
CA ASN A 130 0.04 -3.67 -8.16
C ASN A 130 0.33 -3.69 -9.68
N SER A 131 -0.62 -3.17 -10.44
CA SER A 131 -0.63 -3.13 -11.91
C SER A 131 -1.22 -1.81 -12.38
N THR A 132 -0.89 -1.39 -13.59
CA THR A 132 -1.46 -0.19 -14.22
C THR A 132 -2.95 -0.35 -14.53
N ALA A 133 -3.66 0.76 -14.74
CA ALA A 133 -5.04 0.73 -15.22
C ALA A 133 -5.16 -0.04 -16.55
N GLU A 134 -4.15 0.06 -17.43
CA GLU A 134 -4.09 -0.67 -18.70
C GLU A 134 -4.08 -2.19 -18.50
N LEU A 135 -3.29 -2.73 -17.59
CA LEU A 135 -3.29 -4.16 -17.29
C LEU A 135 -4.61 -4.61 -16.64
N LYS A 136 -5.17 -3.78 -15.78
CA LYS A 136 -6.47 -4.06 -15.14
C LYS A 136 -7.59 -4.22 -16.16
N ARG A 137 -7.67 -3.37 -17.20
CA ARG A 137 -8.73 -3.48 -18.22
C ARG A 137 -8.71 -4.79 -19.01
N HIS A 138 -7.54 -5.42 -19.13
CA HIS A 138 -7.37 -6.72 -19.80
C HIS A 138 -7.59 -7.91 -18.86
N SER A 139 -7.94 -7.67 -17.59
CA SER A 139 -8.05 -8.69 -16.55
C SER A 139 -9.50 -9.00 -16.20
N ASP A 140 -9.75 -10.18 -15.65
CA ASP A 140 -11.10 -10.62 -15.25
C ASP A 140 -11.43 -10.20 -13.81
N VAL A 141 -10.43 -10.13 -12.95
CA VAL A 141 -10.56 -9.73 -11.55
C VAL A 141 -9.24 -9.20 -11.01
N CYS A 142 -9.31 -8.16 -10.18
CA CYS A 142 -8.18 -7.75 -9.37
C CYS A 142 -8.14 -8.54 -8.06
N VAL A 143 -6.93 -8.67 -7.49
CA VAL A 143 -6.71 -9.25 -6.17
C VAL A 143 -5.63 -8.47 -5.41
N THR A 144 -5.56 -8.69 -4.10
CA THR A 144 -4.45 -8.26 -3.26
C THR A 144 -3.89 -9.47 -2.52
N SER A 145 -2.73 -9.35 -1.88
CA SER A 145 -2.16 -10.44 -1.06
C SER A 145 -3.13 -10.94 0.02
N SER A 146 -4.00 -10.07 0.56
CA SER A 146 -4.96 -10.41 1.62
C SER A 146 -6.21 -11.15 1.16
N ASN A 147 -6.56 -11.12 -0.15
CA ASN A 147 -7.82 -11.70 -0.64
C ASN A 147 -7.64 -12.68 -1.81
N ALA A 148 -6.43 -12.80 -2.36
CA ALA A 148 -6.19 -13.57 -3.58
C ALA A 148 -6.60 -15.04 -3.46
N VAL A 149 -6.28 -15.71 -2.36
CA VAL A 149 -6.65 -17.11 -2.13
C VAL A 149 -8.17 -17.29 -2.15
N LYS A 150 -8.90 -16.41 -1.44
CA LYS A 150 -10.38 -16.44 -1.39
C LYS A 150 -10.98 -16.24 -2.77
N ILE A 151 -10.50 -15.24 -3.51
CA ILE A 151 -11.03 -14.89 -4.83
C ILE A 151 -10.73 -15.99 -5.83
N VAL A 152 -9.48 -16.49 -5.91
CA VAL A 152 -9.09 -17.56 -6.85
C VAL A 152 -9.90 -18.83 -6.61
N LYS A 153 -10.15 -19.22 -5.36
CA LYS A 153 -11.04 -20.34 -5.02
C LYS A 153 -12.48 -20.14 -5.52
N ALA A 154 -12.97 -18.91 -5.50
CA ALA A 154 -14.34 -18.59 -5.92
C ALA A 154 -14.52 -18.50 -7.45
N LEU A 155 -13.44 -18.39 -8.22
CA LEU A 155 -13.50 -18.34 -9.68
C LEU A 155 -13.92 -19.71 -10.24
N PRO A 156 -14.84 -19.78 -11.23
CA PRO A 156 -15.24 -21.03 -11.86
C PRO A 156 -14.13 -21.63 -12.73
N ASN A 157 -13.27 -20.78 -13.29
CA ASN A 157 -12.21 -21.15 -14.25
C ASN A 157 -11.18 -22.09 -13.60
N LYS A 158 -10.75 -23.09 -14.37
CA LYS A 158 -9.67 -24.00 -13.96
C LYS A 158 -8.30 -23.40 -14.18
N ASN A 159 -8.11 -22.67 -15.29
CA ASN A 159 -6.84 -22.06 -15.66
C ASN A 159 -6.81 -20.63 -15.11
N ILE A 160 -5.71 -20.28 -14.42
CA ILE A 160 -5.50 -18.98 -13.82
C ILE A 160 -4.20 -18.40 -14.37
N PHE A 161 -4.29 -17.32 -15.13
CA PHE A 161 -3.10 -16.53 -15.48
C PHE A 161 -2.96 -15.42 -14.43
N PHE A 162 -1.94 -15.55 -13.58
CA PHE A 162 -1.71 -14.60 -12.50
C PHE A 162 -0.64 -13.58 -12.90
N ILE A 163 -0.98 -12.30 -12.83
CA ILE A 163 -0.08 -11.20 -13.17
C ILE A 163 -0.06 -10.17 -12.02
N PRO A 164 1.01 -9.35 -11.87
CA PRO A 164 2.32 -9.52 -12.50
C PRO A 164 3.29 -10.38 -11.65
N ASP A 165 3.03 -10.59 -10.33
CA ASP A 165 3.96 -11.15 -9.35
C ASP A 165 3.98 -12.68 -9.35
N ARG A 166 5.14 -13.27 -9.72
CA ARG A 166 5.33 -14.72 -9.76
C ARG A 166 5.38 -15.36 -8.37
N ASN A 167 5.98 -14.69 -7.39
CA ASN A 167 6.16 -15.27 -6.05
C ASN A 167 4.82 -15.40 -5.35
N LEU A 168 4.01 -14.33 -5.39
CA LEU A 168 2.64 -14.36 -4.89
C LEU A 168 1.80 -15.42 -5.63
N ALA A 169 1.96 -15.54 -6.95
CA ALA A 169 1.27 -16.56 -7.74
C ALA A 169 1.65 -17.98 -7.30
N HIS A 170 2.94 -18.27 -7.10
CA HIS A 170 3.41 -19.57 -6.61
C HIS A 170 2.88 -19.88 -5.20
N TYR A 171 2.90 -18.90 -4.29
CA TYR A 171 2.34 -19.07 -2.96
C TYR A 171 0.84 -19.43 -3.01
N ILE A 172 0.06 -18.69 -3.82
CA ILE A 172 -1.38 -18.97 -3.96
C ILE A 172 -1.62 -20.33 -4.61
N ALA A 173 -0.84 -20.70 -5.63
CA ALA A 173 -0.95 -22.00 -6.30
C ALA A 173 -0.77 -23.17 -5.31
N GLY A 174 0.16 -23.03 -4.36
CA GLY A 174 0.33 -24.01 -3.28
C GLY A 174 -0.88 -24.17 -2.35
N LEU A 175 -1.69 -23.10 -2.20
CA LEU A 175 -2.90 -23.09 -1.36
C LEU A 175 -4.19 -23.43 -2.13
N VAL A 176 -4.12 -23.48 -3.48
CA VAL A 176 -5.26 -23.75 -4.38
C VAL A 176 -4.84 -24.78 -5.45
N PRO A 177 -4.46 -26.00 -5.03
CA PRO A 177 -3.86 -27.01 -5.93
C PRO A 177 -4.84 -27.52 -6.99
N GLU A 178 -6.13 -27.29 -6.85
CA GLU A 178 -7.16 -27.66 -7.81
C GLU A 178 -7.17 -26.76 -9.06
N LYS A 179 -6.50 -25.62 -9.05
CA LYS A 179 -6.37 -24.71 -10.19
C LYS A 179 -5.04 -24.93 -10.91
N ASN A 180 -5.04 -24.69 -12.22
CA ASN A 180 -3.84 -24.69 -13.03
C ASN A 180 -3.35 -23.26 -13.20
N PHE A 181 -2.19 -22.94 -12.64
CA PHE A 181 -1.60 -21.61 -12.70
C PHE A 181 -0.65 -21.46 -13.89
N ILE A 182 -0.83 -20.39 -14.62
CA ILE A 182 0.09 -19.85 -15.59
C ILE A 182 0.74 -18.61 -14.95
N TYR A 183 2.07 -18.55 -14.96
CA TYR A 183 2.82 -17.52 -14.25
C TYR A 183 3.32 -16.46 -15.19
N ASN A 184 3.27 -15.22 -14.75
CA ASN A 184 4.03 -14.11 -15.33
C ASN A 184 5.37 -14.00 -14.61
N GLU A 185 6.40 -13.44 -15.26
CA GLU A 185 7.77 -13.39 -14.71
C GLU A 185 8.07 -12.14 -13.86
N GLY A 186 7.06 -11.33 -13.57
CA GLY A 186 7.23 -10.13 -12.73
C GLY A 186 7.43 -10.46 -11.25
N PHE A 187 7.95 -9.52 -10.49
CA PHE A 187 8.25 -9.66 -9.05
C PHE A 187 8.38 -8.32 -8.36
N CYS A 188 8.22 -8.31 -7.04
CA CYS A 188 8.51 -7.15 -6.22
C CYS A 188 10.01 -7.04 -5.96
N ILE A 189 10.64 -5.95 -6.41
CA ILE A 189 12.10 -5.73 -6.23
C ILE A 189 12.54 -5.62 -4.75
N VAL A 190 11.60 -5.38 -3.83
CA VAL A 190 11.92 -5.31 -2.39
C VAL A 190 11.95 -6.70 -1.78
N HIS A 191 10.97 -7.55 -2.13
CA HIS A 191 10.84 -8.89 -1.54
C HIS A 191 11.71 -9.93 -2.26
N GLU A 192 11.88 -9.81 -3.57
CA GLU A 192 12.68 -10.76 -4.38
C GLU A 192 14.13 -10.89 -3.93
N TYR A 193 14.73 -9.81 -3.46
CA TYR A 193 16.13 -9.77 -3.05
C TYR A 193 16.35 -9.99 -1.56
N MET A 194 15.38 -10.56 -0.86
CA MET A 194 15.61 -11.04 0.51
C MET A 194 16.41 -12.34 0.48
N GLU A 195 17.54 -12.33 1.17
CA GLU A 195 18.49 -13.45 1.19
C GLU A 195 18.22 -14.39 2.38
N VAL A 196 18.20 -15.69 2.08
CA VAL A 196 18.01 -16.76 3.08
C VAL A 196 19.05 -16.70 4.18
N GLU A 197 20.29 -16.42 3.82
CA GLU A 197 21.42 -16.33 4.72
C GLU A 197 21.27 -15.21 5.77
N GLU A 198 20.73 -14.07 5.35
CA GLU A 198 20.45 -12.96 6.25
C GLU A 198 19.34 -13.29 7.25
N ILE A 199 18.29 -14.01 6.80
CA ILE A 199 17.20 -14.45 7.68
C ILE A 199 17.70 -15.49 8.68
N GLN A 200 18.52 -16.44 8.23
CA GLN A 200 19.14 -17.43 9.11
C GLN A 200 20.08 -16.77 10.15
N ALA A 201 20.85 -15.76 9.72
CA ALA A 201 21.69 -14.99 10.65
C ALA A 201 20.85 -14.21 11.66
N ALA A 202 19.75 -13.57 11.24
CA ALA A 202 18.83 -12.90 12.15
C ALA A 202 18.19 -13.89 13.12
N LYS A 203 17.79 -15.08 12.65
CA LYS A 203 17.22 -16.14 13.50
C LYS A 203 18.25 -16.70 14.51
N ALA A 204 19.52 -16.81 14.12
CA ALA A 204 20.60 -17.19 15.02
C ALA A 204 20.87 -16.12 16.09
N ALA A 205 20.79 -14.84 15.75
CA ALA A 205 20.92 -13.72 16.69
C ALA A 205 19.70 -13.60 17.63
N HIS A 206 18.51 -13.96 17.14
CA HIS A 206 17.23 -13.86 17.86
C HIS A 206 16.47 -15.20 17.83
N PRO A 207 16.96 -16.24 18.52
CA PRO A 207 16.46 -17.63 18.40
C PRO A 207 15.01 -17.83 18.88
N LYS A 208 14.45 -16.87 19.60
CA LYS A 208 13.06 -16.87 20.07
C LYS A 208 12.11 -16.07 19.16
N ALA A 209 12.65 -15.39 18.16
CA ALA A 209 11.85 -14.58 17.27
C ALA A 209 11.08 -15.45 16.26
N GLU A 210 9.79 -15.18 16.08
CA GLU A 210 8.99 -15.69 14.97
C GLU A 210 9.32 -14.93 13.68
N VAL A 211 9.41 -15.64 12.57
CA VAL A 211 9.63 -15.06 11.22
C VAL A 211 8.29 -14.84 10.55
N LEU A 212 7.96 -13.58 10.28
CA LEU A 212 6.71 -13.21 9.58
C LEU A 212 7.04 -12.65 8.21
N SER A 213 6.54 -13.29 7.15
CA SER A 213 6.90 -12.97 5.76
C SER A 213 5.71 -12.59 4.88
N HIS A 214 5.96 -11.68 3.96
CA HIS A 214 5.00 -11.36 2.91
C HIS A 214 5.08 -12.40 1.76
N PRO A 215 3.95 -12.80 1.15
CA PRO A 215 3.94 -13.84 0.10
C PRO A 215 4.60 -13.41 -1.24
N GLU A 216 5.03 -12.16 -1.38
CA GLU A 216 5.90 -11.71 -2.48
C GLU A 216 7.37 -12.14 -2.29
N CYS A 217 7.74 -12.68 -1.14
CA CYS A 217 9.08 -13.22 -0.91
C CYS A 217 9.29 -14.52 -1.72
N PRO A 218 10.56 -14.81 -2.11
CA PRO A 218 10.89 -16.07 -2.75
C PRO A 218 10.51 -17.28 -1.89
N ALA A 219 10.18 -18.41 -2.51
CA ALA A 219 9.77 -19.64 -1.84
C ALA A 219 10.74 -20.08 -0.73
N LYS A 220 12.05 -19.96 -0.96
CA LYS A 220 13.09 -20.29 0.02
C LYS A 220 13.01 -19.45 1.32
N VAL A 221 12.57 -18.20 1.20
CA VAL A 221 12.31 -17.33 2.36
C VAL A 221 11.05 -17.76 3.08
N LEU A 222 9.99 -18.08 2.32
CA LEU A 222 8.71 -18.53 2.89
C LEU A 222 8.86 -19.85 3.64
N GLU A 223 9.76 -20.75 3.22
CA GLU A 223 10.09 -22.02 3.90
C GLU A 223 10.70 -21.80 5.30
N LEU A 224 11.32 -20.66 5.57
CA LEU A 224 11.87 -20.28 6.87
C LEU A 224 10.88 -19.57 7.79
N SER A 225 9.68 -19.27 7.27
CA SER A 225 8.72 -18.42 7.96
C SER A 225 7.80 -19.20 8.88
N ASP A 226 7.58 -18.67 10.07
CA ASP A 226 6.59 -19.20 11.01
C ASP A 226 5.17 -18.76 10.63
N PHE A 227 5.06 -17.65 9.87
CA PHE A 227 3.80 -17.16 9.32
C PHE A 227 4.03 -16.45 7.98
N VAL A 228 3.12 -16.68 7.03
CA VAL A 228 3.09 -15.98 5.73
C VAL A 228 1.73 -15.34 5.56
N GLY A 229 1.70 -14.05 5.26
CA GLY A 229 0.47 -13.29 5.06
C GLY A 229 0.70 -11.90 4.51
N SER A 230 -0.39 -11.23 4.14
CA SER A 230 -0.37 -9.81 3.74
C SER A 230 0.18 -8.91 4.84
N THR A 231 0.50 -7.67 4.50
CA THR A 231 1.00 -6.70 5.50
C THR A 231 0.04 -6.53 6.68
N SER A 232 -1.27 -6.47 6.42
CA SER A 232 -2.29 -6.41 7.49
C SER A 232 -2.28 -7.66 8.35
N GLU A 233 -2.17 -8.85 7.76
CA GLU A 233 -2.13 -10.12 8.48
C GLU A 233 -0.86 -10.28 9.30
N ILE A 234 0.30 -9.81 8.80
CA ILE A 234 1.56 -9.75 9.57
C ILE A 234 1.39 -8.88 10.82
N ILE A 235 0.77 -7.70 10.69
CA ILE A 235 0.52 -6.80 11.82
C ILE A 235 -0.44 -7.46 12.82
N GLU A 236 -1.48 -8.13 12.35
CA GLU A 236 -2.44 -8.84 13.20
C GLU A 236 -1.80 -10.04 13.89
N GLN A 237 -1.00 -10.84 13.16
CA GLN A 237 -0.28 -12.00 13.70
C GLN A 237 0.68 -11.57 14.82
N ALA A 238 1.43 -10.49 14.58
CA ALA A 238 2.31 -9.94 15.61
C ALA A 238 1.55 -9.52 16.89
N GLY A 239 0.29 -9.08 16.75
CA GLY A 239 -0.57 -8.75 17.90
C GLY A 239 -1.12 -9.99 18.62
N LYS A 240 -1.48 -11.04 17.86
CA LYS A 240 -2.11 -12.27 18.39
C LYS A 240 -1.13 -13.26 19.00
N SER A 241 0.11 -13.33 18.47
CA SER A 241 1.14 -14.24 18.93
C SER A 241 1.60 -13.90 20.36
N ASP A 242 1.89 -14.91 21.15
CA ASP A 242 2.51 -14.77 22.48
C ASP A 242 4.01 -14.44 22.41
N ALA A 243 4.64 -14.56 21.25
CA ALA A 243 6.02 -14.21 21.01
C ALA A 243 6.29 -12.73 21.32
N LYS A 244 7.49 -12.44 21.82
CA LYS A 244 7.91 -11.07 22.17
C LYS A 244 8.91 -10.49 21.17
N GLU A 245 9.39 -11.31 20.26
CA GLU A 245 10.40 -10.94 19.27
C GLU A 245 9.99 -11.50 17.91
N PHE A 246 10.17 -10.69 16.87
CA PHE A 246 9.78 -11.03 15.49
C PHE A 246 10.85 -10.60 14.51
N ILE A 247 11.11 -11.42 13.51
CA ILE A 247 11.88 -11.08 12.31
C ILE A 247 10.88 -10.81 11.21
N ILE A 248 10.92 -9.62 10.65
CA ILE A 248 9.93 -9.14 9.68
C ILE A 248 10.52 -9.18 8.27
N CYS A 249 9.96 -10.04 7.43
CA CYS A 249 10.34 -10.21 6.03
C CYS A 249 9.30 -9.53 5.12
N THR A 250 9.20 -8.21 5.26
CA THR A 250 8.46 -7.30 4.38
C THR A 250 9.03 -5.88 4.49
N GLU A 251 8.49 -4.93 3.72
CA GLU A 251 8.97 -3.55 3.66
C GLU A 251 8.97 -2.86 5.03
N SER A 252 10.06 -2.18 5.35
CA SER A 252 10.36 -1.67 6.70
C SER A 252 9.38 -0.60 7.23
N GLY A 253 8.59 0.04 6.39
CA GLY A 253 7.58 1.02 6.83
C GLY A 253 6.51 0.43 7.73
N VAL A 254 6.28 -0.88 7.66
CA VAL A 254 5.35 -1.61 8.53
C VAL A 254 5.73 -1.49 10.02
N LEU A 255 7.01 -1.19 10.31
CA LEU A 255 7.52 -1.06 11.67
C LEU A 255 6.74 -0.05 12.51
N TYR A 256 6.30 1.06 11.90
CA TYR A 256 5.53 2.09 12.59
C TYR A 256 4.25 1.52 13.23
N GLU A 257 3.44 0.80 12.45
CA GLU A 257 2.20 0.19 12.96
C GLU A 257 2.47 -1.00 13.89
N LEU A 258 3.50 -1.80 13.62
CA LEU A 258 3.90 -2.90 14.51
C LEU A 258 4.26 -2.39 15.91
N GLN A 259 5.11 -1.37 16.00
CA GLN A 259 5.51 -0.77 17.28
C GLN A 259 4.37 -0.03 17.98
N LYS A 260 3.56 0.71 17.21
CA LYS A 260 2.41 1.44 17.74
C LYS A 260 1.39 0.52 18.39
N ARG A 261 1.13 -0.65 17.76
CA ARG A 261 0.15 -1.63 18.28
C ARG A 261 0.73 -2.56 19.33
N ASN A 262 2.06 -2.75 19.36
CA ASN A 262 2.75 -3.70 20.25
C ASN A 262 4.01 -3.05 20.83
N PRO A 263 3.88 -2.03 21.69
CA PRO A 263 5.05 -1.27 22.20
C PRO A 263 6.00 -2.10 23.07
N GLU A 264 5.54 -3.25 23.59
CA GLU A 264 6.33 -4.18 24.42
C GLU A 264 7.06 -5.27 23.62
N LYS A 265 6.80 -5.36 22.29
CA LYS A 265 7.41 -6.35 21.40
C LYS A 265 8.57 -5.77 20.62
N LYS A 266 9.50 -6.65 20.22
CA LYS A 266 10.68 -6.27 19.43
C LYS A 266 10.54 -6.79 18.02
N PHE A 267 10.90 -5.94 17.05
CA PHE A 267 10.83 -6.24 15.63
C PHE A 267 12.20 -6.04 15.00
N TYR A 268 12.69 -7.04 14.32
CA TYR A 268 13.99 -7.08 13.66
C TYR A 268 13.80 -7.21 12.16
N PHE A 269 14.70 -6.65 11.40
CA PHE A 269 14.83 -6.84 9.96
C PHE A 269 16.15 -7.54 9.65
N THR A 270 16.30 -8.00 8.42
CA THR A 270 17.58 -8.51 7.89
C THR A 270 18.62 -7.38 7.85
N GLU A 271 19.90 -7.73 7.70
CA GLU A 271 20.99 -6.75 7.57
C GLU A 271 20.73 -5.79 6.41
N THR A 272 20.34 -6.33 5.26
CA THR A 272 19.82 -5.55 4.13
C THR A 272 18.35 -5.21 4.41
N THR A 273 18.11 -4.09 5.09
CA THR A 273 16.73 -3.66 5.42
C THR A 273 15.89 -3.48 4.15
N PRO A 274 14.72 -4.14 4.05
CA PRO A 274 13.87 -4.05 2.86
C PRO A 274 13.16 -2.70 2.79
N ILE A 275 13.59 -1.84 1.86
CA ILE A 275 13.07 -0.48 1.71
C ILE A 275 12.54 -0.25 0.30
N CYS A 276 11.27 0.08 0.17
CA CYS A 276 10.68 0.56 -1.07
C CYS A 276 10.98 2.06 -1.28
N ARG A 277 12.00 2.35 -2.09
CA ARG A 277 12.42 3.73 -2.38
C ARG A 277 11.28 4.57 -2.98
N ASN A 278 10.35 3.96 -3.69
CA ASN A 278 9.22 4.65 -4.29
C ASN A 278 8.18 5.08 -3.24
N MET A 279 7.84 4.22 -2.30
CA MET A 279 6.98 4.59 -1.16
C MET A 279 7.62 5.69 -0.29
N LYS A 280 8.95 5.70 -0.16
CA LYS A 280 9.68 6.72 0.62
C LYS A 280 9.82 8.09 -0.09
N LYS A 281 9.39 8.21 -1.37
CA LYS A 281 9.28 9.52 -2.06
C LYS A 281 8.18 10.40 -1.49
N VAL A 282 7.15 9.79 -0.87
CA VAL A 282 6.07 10.52 -0.20
C VAL A 282 6.59 11.11 1.11
N THR A 283 6.55 12.45 1.23
CA THR A 283 6.99 13.20 2.43
C THR A 283 5.90 14.16 2.89
N LEU A 284 6.01 14.69 4.12
CA LEU A 284 5.07 15.68 4.65
C LEU A 284 5.01 16.95 3.79
N GLU A 285 6.16 17.43 3.29
CA GLU A 285 6.26 18.62 2.47
C GLU A 285 5.47 18.45 1.16
N LYS A 286 5.54 17.25 0.56
CA LYS A 286 4.79 16.93 -0.66
C LYS A 286 3.30 16.79 -0.41
N VAL A 287 2.91 16.20 0.73
CA VAL A 287 1.50 16.17 1.16
C VAL A 287 0.96 17.59 1.33
N LEU A 288 1.72 18.45 2.03
CA LEU A 288 1.36 19.85 2.21
C LEU A 288 1.26 20.59 0.86
N HIS A 289 2.22 20.35 -0.03
CA HIS A 289 2.28 20.98 -1.36
C HIS A 289 1.01 20.68 -2.17
N VAL A 290 0.63 19.41 -2.32
CA VAL A 290 -0.57 19.05 -3.12
C VAL A 290 -1.86 19.53 -2.46
N LEU A 291 -1.93 19.57 -1.13
CA LEU A 291 -3.06 20.18 -0.43
C LEU A 291 -3.14 21.69 -0.68
N LYS A 292 -2.02 22.41 -0.79
CA LYS A 292 -2.00 23.85 -1.09
C LYS A 292 -2.39 24.14 -2.54
N THR A 293 -1.77 23.46 -3.46
CA THR A 293 -1.82 23.79 -4.89
C THR A 293 -2.92 23.07 -5.65
N GLY A 294 -3.29 21.86 -5.22
CA GLY A 294 -4.14 20.95 -6.00
C GLY A 294 -3.42 20.28 -7.17
N GLU A 295 -2.09 20.43 -7.26
CA GLU A 295 -1.27 19.77 -8.28
C GLU A 295 -1.22 18.25 -8.06
N ASN A 296 -0.74 17.53 -9.07
CA ASN A 296 -0.62 16.09 -9.07
C ASN A 296 -1.98 15.36 -8.95
N GLU A 297 -3.03 15.91 -9.54
CA GLU A 297 -4.29 15.18 -9.68
C GLU A 297 -4.11 13.97 -10.62
N VAL A 298 -4.61 12.84 -10.19
CA VAL A 298 -4.61 11.59 -10.95
C VAL A 298 -5.68 11.70 -12.03
N PHE A 299 -5.28 11.51 -13.27
CA PHE A 299 -6.15 11.43 -14.43
C PHE A 299 -6.15 10.03 -15.01
N VAL A 300 -7.33 9.50 -15.33
CA VAL A 300 -7.52 8.24 -16.07
C VAL A 300 -8.56 8.52 -17.16
N ASP A 301 -8.22 8.21 -18.40
CA ASP A 301 -9.13 8.34 -19.54
C ASP A 301 -10.46 7.63 -19.28
N ASP A 302 -11.57 8.22 -19.72
CA ASP A 302 -12.92 7.72 -19.41
C ASP A 302 -13.14 6.27 -19.86
N LYS A 303 -12.67 5.89 -21.06
CA LYS A 303 -12.81 4.54 -21.57
C LYS A 303 -11.97 3.56 -20.75
N LEU A 304 -10.71 3.91 -20.52
CA LEU A 304 -9.80 3.12 -19.71
C LEU A 304 -10.35 2.92 -18.30
N ARG A 305 -10.91 3.98 -17.71
CA ARG A 305 -11.52 3.95 -16.38
C ARG A 305 -12.70 2.97 -16.31
N GLU A 306 -13.65 3.07 -17.25
CA GLU A 306 -14.83 2.18 -17.27
C GLU A 306 -14.45 0.71 -17.47
N GLU A 307 -13.42 0.42 -18.29
CA GLU A 307 -12.97 -0.94 -18.54
C GLU A 307 -12.18 -1.50 -17.34
N SER A 308 -11.28 -0.72 -16.74
CA SER A 308 -10.46 -1.14 -15.58
C SER A 308 -11.23 -1.16 -14.25
N LYS A 309 -12.39 -0.50 -14.19
CA LYS A 309 -13.27 -0.50 -13.02
C LYS A 309 -13.85 -1.88 -12.73
N LYS A 310 -14.24 -2.62 -13.77
CA LYS A 310 -14.90 -3.93 -13.66
C LYS A 310 -14.10 -4.96 -12.82
N PRO A 311 -12.80 -5.22 -13.11
CA PRO A 311 -12.02 -6.15 -12.29
C PRO A 311 -11.77 -5.64 -10.87
N LEU A 312 -11.71 -4.33 -10.63
CA LEU A 312 -11.62 -3.75 -9.29
C LEU A 312 -12.92 -3.95 -8.48
N GLU A 313 -14.08 -3.68 -9.08
CA GLU A 313 -15.38 -3.92 -8.44
C GLU A 313 -15.59 -5.40 -8.14
N ARG A 314 -15.23 -6.29 -9.09
CA ARG A 314 -15.29 -7.73 -8.89
C ARG A 314 -14.42 -8.20 -7.72
N MET A 315 -13.25 -7.62 -7.53
CA MET A 315 -12.44 -7.86 -6.33
C MET A 315 -13.21 -7.50 -5.06
N LEU A 316 -13.80 -6.31 -5.01
CA LEU A 316 -14.55 -5.83 -3.83
C LEU A 316 -15.80 -6.71 -3.55
N GLU A 317 -16.41 -7.27 -4.58
CA GLU A 317 -17.57 -8.18 -4.46
C GLU A 317 -17.15 -9.55 -3.95
N LEU A 318 -16.16 -10.20 -4.55
CA LEU A 318 -15.73 -11.56 -4.20
C LEU A 318 -14.97 -11.64 -2.88
N ALA A 319 -14.44 -10.52 -2.40
CA ALA A 319 -13.76 -10.44 -1.11
C ALA A 319 -14.70 -10.22 0.09
N LYS A 320 -16.01 -10.05 -0.12
CA LYS A 320 -17.03 -9.93 0.96
C LYS A 320 -17.26 -11.26 1.72
#